data_6aef51cef70e4f240a7088f9e10b78f8
#
_entry.id   6aef51cef70e4f240a7088f9e10b78f8
#
_cell.length_a   1.000
_cell.length_b   1.000
_cell.length_c   1.000
_cell.angle_alpha   90.00
_cell.angle_beta   90.00
_cell.angle_gamma   90.00
#
_symmetry.space_group_name_H-M   'P 1'
#
loop_
_entity.id
_entity.type
_entity.pdbx_description
1 polymer ?
#
loop_
_entity_poly.entity_id
_entity_poly.type
_entity_poly.pdbx_seq_one_letter_code
_entity_poly.pdbx_strand_id
1 'polypeptide(L)'
;MSNIMQVLIIGYVWPEPNSSAAGSRMMQLITAMRAQNWQVTFSSPAQPSDHMADLTQHGVPCQAIELNNESFDQYISDLNPNIVIFDRFMMEEQFAWRVEKFCPTALRILNTEDLHSLREARQKALKKGEYFELSNSDPANSEQIAQYLHSDLAIREVAAIFRSDLTLMISPIEVELLTEHFQVPKQQLMYLPFMLDPLSKKEIEQLPSFEEREHFISIGNFRHAPNWDVVLQLKQHIWPLIRQQLAKAEMHIYGAYPPPKATQLHNAKQGFHIKGWAEDAKTVMKSARLCLAPIRFGAGIKGKLSDAMECGTPSITTELGSEGMLINDSNKNGNGDWNGEIINSQQMIENPQVFADAAIKAYQDEAMFIRYQKNGFEILAQQYDKNYWQELFVNRLTEQYKNLQVTRGHNFFGLMLRHHSMKSTQYMAQWIEAKNKH
;
A
#
# COMPACT_ATOMS: atom_id res chain seq x y z
N MET A 1 -26.50 -19.53 -19.83
CA MET A 1 -25.07 -19.70 -19.49
C MET A 1 -24.62 -18.36 -18.91
N SER A 2 -24.22 -18.30 -17.66
CA SER A 2 -23.65 -17.06 -17.09
C SER A 2 -22.34 -16.79 -17.84
N ASN A 3 -22.26 -15.66 -18.56
CA ASN A 3 -21.00 -15.26 -19.17
C ASN A 3 -19.93 -15.13 -18.07
N ILE A 4 -18.85 -15.89 -18.21
CA ILE A 4 -17.70 -15.80 -17.32
C ILE A 4 -17.11 -14.40 -17.47
N MET A 5 -16.89 -13.71 -16.34
CA MET A 5 -16.31 -12.37 -16.34
C MET A 5 -14.84 -12.42 -16.78
N GLN A 6 -14.51 -11.62 -17.78
CA GLN A 6 -13.13 -11.39 -18.24
C GLN A 6 -12.57 -10.15 -17.55
N VAL A 7 -11.45 -10.29 -16.87
CA VAL A 7 -10.77 -9.20 -16.16
C VAL A 7 -9.36 -9.03 -16.71
N LEU A 8 -9.03 -7.80 -17.09
CA LEU A 8 -7.66 -7.41 -17.39
C LEU A 8 -7.12 -6.55 -16.25
N ILE A 9 -5.97 -6.90 -15.73
CA ILE A 9 -5.20 -6.04 -14.82
C ILE A 9 -4.03 -5.47 -15.60
N ILE A 10 -3.88 -4.13 -15.58
CA ILE A 10 -2.74 -3.43 -16.16
C ILE A 10 -1.86 -2.96 -15.01
N GLY A 11 -0.81 -3.73 -14.72
CA GLY A 11 0.11 -3.49 -13.62
C GLY A 11 1.18 -2.45 -13.96
N TYR A 12 1.47 -1.55 -13.04
CA TYR A 12 2.63 -0.66 -13.13
C TYR A 12 3.95 -1.45 -13.08
N VAL A 13 3.98 -2.50 -12.28
CA VAL A 13 5.05 -3.50 -12.19
C VAL A 13 4.43 -4.89 -12.08
N TRP A 14 5.22 -5.93 -12.30
CA TRP A 14 4.83 -7.29 -11.98
C TRP A 14 4.69 -7.46 -10.46
N PRO A 15 3.68 -8.21 -9.97
CA PRO A 15 3.49 -8.39 -8.53
C PRO A 15 4.67 -9.09 -7.86
N GLU A 16 5.18 -8.50 -6.78
CA GLU A 16 6.26 -9.06 -5.96
C GLU A 16 5.77 -9.21 -4.51
N PRO A 17 4.99 -10.26 -4.19
CA PRO A 17 4.37 -10.42 -2.86
C PRO A 17 5.40 -10.54 -1.73
N ASN A 18 6.58 -11.09 -1.99
CA ASN A 18 7.65 -11.24 -1.00
C ASN A 18 8.58 -10.01 -0.92
N SER A 19 8.27 -8.93 -1.64
CA SER A 19 9.10 -7.72 -1.69
C SER A 19 8.34 -6.45 -1.37
N SER A 20 7.01 -6.46 -1.51
CA SER A 20 6.18 -5.27 -1.31
C SER A 20 4.75 -5.60 -0.89
N ALA A 21 4.19 -4.78 -0.02
CA ALA A 21 2.78 -4.85 0.37
C ALA A 21 1.83 -4.71 -0.83
N ALA A 22 2.19 -3.86 -1.81
CA ALA A 22 1.44 -3.70 -3.06
C ALA A 22 1.40 -5.01 -3.87
N GLY A 23 2.52 -5.74 -3.93
CA GLY A 23 2.56 -7.06 -4.56
C GLY A 23 1.66 -8.07 -3.87
N SER A 24 1.70 -8.13 -2.53
CA SER A 24 0.81 -8.98 -1.73
C SER A 24 -0.66 -8.62 -1.95
N ARG A 25 -1.00 -7.32 -1.93
CA ARG A 25 -2.37 -6.84 -2.19
C ARG A 25 -2.85 -7.22 -3.60
N MET A 26 -2.01 -7.07 -4.61
CA MET A 26 -2.36 -7.47 -5.97
C MET A 26 -2.69 -8.97 -6.05
N MET A 27 -1.93 -9.82 -5.36
CA MET A 27 -2.25 -11.25 -5.28
C MET A 27 -3.57 -11.52 -4.56
N GLN A 28 -3.92 -10.74 -3.54
CA GLN A 28 -5.22 -10.84 -2.86
C GLN A 28 -6.38 -10.49 -3.80
N LEU A 29 -6.26 -9.40 -4.59
CA LEU A 29 -7.27 -9.03 -5.60
C LEU A 29 -7.44 -10.13 -6.66
N ILE A 30 -6.33 -10.65 -7.20
CA ILE A 30 -6.34 -11.74 -8.16
C ILE A 30 -7.03 -12.98 -7.58
N THR A 31 -6.67 -13.37 -6.35
CA THR A 31 -7.24 -14.54 -5.67
C THR A 31 -8.74 -14.39 -5.45
N ALA A 32 -9.20 -13.21 -5.03
CA ALA A 32 -10.62 -12.92 -4.81
C ALA A 32 -11.45 -13.08 -6.10
N MET A 33 -10.94 -12.58 -7.22
CA MET A 33 -11.61 -12.69 -8.52
C MET A 33 -11.57 -14.10 -9.09
N ARG A 34 -10.44 -14.79 -8.95
CA ARG A 34 -10.29 -16.19 -9.38
C ARG A 34 -11.21 -17.14 -8.60
N ALA A 35 -11.44 -16.89 -7.31
CA ALA A 35 -12.39 -17.64 -6.49
C ALA A 35 -13.84 -17.60 -7.02
N GLN A 36 -14.17 -16.59 -7.84
CA GLN A 36 -15.45 -16.47 -8.55
C GLN A 36 -15.45 -17.15 -9.92
N ASN A 37 -14.43 -17.90 -10.28
CA ASN A 37 -14.19 -18.45 -11.62
C ASN A 37 -14.08 -17.36 -12.71
N TRP A 38 -13.73 -16.12 -12.34
CA TRP A 38 -13.46 -15.07 -13.35
C TRP A 38 -12.14 -15.36 -14.06
N GLN A 39 -12.08 -15.07 -15.33
CA GLN A 39 -10.86 -15.17 -16.12
C GLN A 39 -10.05 -13.88 -15.93
N VAL A 40 -8.93 -13.98 -15.22
CA VAL A 40 -8.05 -12.85 -14.95
C VAL A 40 -6.83 -12.96 -15.84
N THR A 41 -6.50 -11.90 -16.56
CA THR A 41 -5.24 -11.75 -17.30
C THR A 41 -4.47 -10.57 -16.70
N PHE A 42 -3.16 -10.73 -16.54
CA PHE A 42 -2.29 -9.66 -16.04
C PHE A 42 -1.35 -9.17 -17.14
N SER A 43 -1.31 -7.86 -17.33
CA SER A 43 -0.43 -7.21 -18.30
C SER A 43 0.40 -6.12 -17.64
N SER A 44 1.64 -5.94 -18.09
CA SER A 44 2.50 -4.87 -17.61
C SER A 44 3.47 -4.40 -18.68
N PRO A 45 3.76 -3.08 -18.76
CA PRO A 45 4.85 -2.56 -19.58
C PRO A 45 6.23 -2.68 -18.90
N ALA A 46 6.27 -3.11 -17.64
CA ALA A 46 7.51 -3.25 -16.89
C ALA A 46 8.28 -4.50 -17.32
N GLN A 47 9.61 -4.41 -17.24
CA GLN A 47 10.46 -5.59 -17.40
C GLN A 47 10.23 -6.57 -16.25
N PRO A 48 10.34 -7.88 -16.48
CA PRO A 48 10.35 -8.87 -15.42
C PRO A 48 11.41 -8.56 -14.35
N SER A 49 11.15 -8.96 -13.11
CA SER A 49 12.09 -8.80 -12.00
C SER A 49 12.37 -10.14 -11.33
N ASP A 50 13.49 -10.21 -10.59
CA ASP A 50 13.93 -11.44 -9.93
C ASP A 50 12.96 -11.92 -8.82
N HIS A 51 12.11 -11.01 -8.33
CA HIS A 51 11.18 -11.28 -7.22
C HIS A 51 9.70 -11.32 -7.65
N MET A 52 9.42 -11.27 -8.95
CA MET A 52 8.05 -11.34 -9.44
C MET A 52 7.43 -12.71 -9.19
N ALA A 53 6.14 -12.72 -8.87
CA ALA A 53 5.39 -13.95 -8.73
C ALA A 53 5.17 -14.62 -10.11
N ASP A 54 5.25 -15.93 -10.15
CA ASP A 54 4.78 -16.70 -11.30
C ASP A 54 3.25 -16.80 -11.28
N LEU A 55 2.60 -15.84 -11.92
CA LEU A 55 1.14 -15.77 -11.98
C LEU A 55 0.50 -16.96 -12.73
N THR A 56 1.25 -17.65 -13.57
CA THR A 56 0.74 -18.83 -14.31
C THR A 56 0.39 -19.98 -13.37
N GLN A 57 1.09 -20.11 -12.25
CA GLN A 57 0.76 -21.09 -11.19
C GLN A 57 -0.58 -20.77 -10.51
N HIS A 58 -1.05 -19.53 -10.60
CA HIS A 58 -2.38 -19.11 -10.14
C HIS A 58 -3.44 -19.13 -11.24
N GLY A 59 -3.11 -19.70 -12.42
CA GLY A 59 -4.00 -19.76 -13.58
C GLY A 59 -4.29 -18.37 -14.19
N VAL A 60 -3.34 -17.45 -14.10
CA VAL A 60 -3.42 -16.07 -14.62
C VAL A 60 -2.44 -15.93 -15.79
N PRO A 61 -2.93 -15.87 -17.03
CA PRO A 61 -2.11 -15.56 -18.19
C PRO A 61 -1.45 -14.18 -18.05
N CYS A 62 -0.19 -14.09 -18.50
CA CYS A 62 0.61 -12.88 -18.45
C CYS A 62 0.91 -12.38 -19.88
N GLN A 63 0.77 -11.08 -20.10
CA GLN A 63 1.09 -10.45 -21.37
C GLN A 63 1.94 -9.20 -21.15
N ALA A 64 3.14 -9.16 -21.69
CA ALA A 64 3.89 -7.92 -21.79
C ALA A 64 3.21 -6.97 -22.79
N ILE A 65 3.10 -5.72 -22.42
CA ILE A 65 2.50 -4.65 -23.25
C ILE A 65 3.48 -3.50 -23.36
N GLU A 66 3.29 -2.67 -24.37
CA GLU A 66 4.18 -1.53 -24.63
C GLU A 66 3.44 -0.20 -24.42
N LEU A 67 4.17 0.78 -23.87
CA LEU A 67 3.68 2.14 -23.77
C LEU A 67 3.67 2.80 -25.16
N ASN A 68 2.65 3.60 -25.45
CA ASN A 68 2.51 4.36 -26.69
C ASN A 68 2.69 3.49 -27.95
N ASN A 69 2.10 2.30 -27.94
CA ASN A 69 2.16 1.35 -29.06
C ASN A 69 0.77 0.86 -29.45
N GLU A 70 0.48 0.83 -30.75
CA GLU A 70 -0.82 0.37 -31.30
C GLU A 70 -1.06 -1.13 -31.12
N SER A 71 -0.04 -1.94 -30.80
CA SER A 71 -0.20 -3.36 -30.53
C SER A 71 -1.16 -3.61 -29.37
N PHE A 72 -1.25 -2.67 -28.41
CA PHE A 72 -2.23 -2.75 -27.33
C PHE A 72 -3.67 -2.62 -27.82
N ASP A 73 -3.92 -1.89 -28.90
CA ASP A 73 -5.28 -1.66 -29.45
C ASP A 73 -5.87 -2.98 -29.97
N GLN A 74 -5.09 -3.77 -30.70
CA GLN A 74 -5.51 -5.09 -31.16
C GLN A 74 -5.67 -6.05 -29.98
N TYR A 75 -4.69 -6.07 -29.06
CA TYR A 75 -4.71 -6.93 -27.89
C TYR A 75 -5.96 -6.71 -27.03
N ILE A 76 -6.30 -5.46 -26.70
CA ILE A 76 -7.46 -5.15 -25.86
C ILE A 76 -8.79 -5.45 -26.58
N SER A 77 -8.83 -5.26 -27.91
CA SER A 77 -10.01 -5.58 -28.73
C SER A 77 -10.27 -7.09 -28.76
N ASP A 78 -9.22 -7.90 -28.93
CA ASP A 78 -9.33 -9.36 -28.97
C ASP A 78 -9.69 -9.94 -27.60
N LEU A 79 -9.11 -9.39 -26.52
CA LEU A 79 -9.42 -9.81 -25.15
C LEU A 79 -10.84 -9.43 -24.74
N ASN A 80 -11.33 -8.27 -25.16
CA ASN A 80 -12.65 -7.69 -24.87
C ASN A 80 -13.10 -7.87 -23.40
N PRO A 81 -12.36 -7.34 -22.42
CA PRO A 81 -12.61 -7.57 -21.01
C PRO A 81 -13.90 -6.87 -20.54
N ASN A 82 -14.58 -7.49 -19.56
CA ASN A 82 -15.70 -6.87 -18.84
C ASN A 82 -15.22 -5.84 -17.82
N ILE A 83 -14.05 -6.08 -17.22
CA ILE A 83 -13.44 -5.24 -16.18
C ILE A 83 -11.97 -5.01 -16.54
N VAL A 84 -11.53 -3.75 -16.42
CA VAL A 84 -10.11 -3.38 -16.51
C VAL A 84 -9.70 -2.70 -15.20
N ILE A 85 -8.67 -3.23 -14.57
CA ILE A 85 -8.08 -2.67 -13.33
C ILE A 85 -6.73 -2.04 -13.67
N PHE A 86 -6.61 -0.75 -13.46
CA PHE A 86 -5.35 -0.02 -13.59
C PHE A 86 -4.66 0.00 -12.22
N ASP A 87 -3.46 -0.57 -12.15
CA ASP A 87 -2.64 -0.47 -10.94
C ASP A 87 -1.87 0.84 -10.96
N ARG A 88 -2.29 1.76 -10.10
CA ARG A 88 -1.85 3.14 -9.98
C ARG A 88 -2.32 4.06 -11.13
N PHE A 89 -2.42 5.34 -10.81
CA PHE A 89 -2.96 6.35 -11.74
C PHE A 89 -2.16 6.46 -13.05
N MET A 90 -0.84 6.17 -13.03
CA MET A 90 -0.02 6.22 -14.24
C MET A 90 -0.47 5.21 -15.29
N MET A 91 -0.97 4.04 -14.89
CA MET A 91 -1.50 3.06 -15.83
C MET A 91 -2.86 3.48 -16.40
N GLU A 92 -3.68 4.13 -15.58
CA GLU A 92 -4.92 4.75 -16.07
C GLU A 92 -4.61 5.81 -17.14
N GLU A 93 -3.70 6.74 -16.85
CA GLU A 93 -3.30 7.79 -17.81
C GLU A 93 -2.80 7.22 -19.15
N GLN A 94 -2.02 6.15 -19.11
CA GLN A 94 -1.41 5.59 -20.31
C GLN A 94 -2.40 4.77 -21.16
N PHE A 95 -3.29 4.01 -20.52
CA PHE A 95 -4.07 3.00 -21.21
C PHE A 95 -5.58 3.25 -21.21
N ALA A 96 -6.15 4.07 -20.32
CA ALA A 96 -7.59 4.20 -20.18
C ALA A 96 -8.28 4.76 -21.44
N TRP A 97 -7.65 5.66 -22.18
CA TRP A 97 -8.21 6.19 -23.42
C TRP A 97 -8.33 5.10 -24.51
N ARG A 98 -7.39 4.13 -24.54
CA ARG A 98 -7.46 2.97 -25.47
C ARG A 98 -8.57 2.01 -25.05
N VAL A 99 -8.67 1.73 -23.74
CA VAL A 99 -9.75 0.92 -23.18
C VAL A 99 -11.11 1.57 -23.47
N GLU A 100 -11.25 2.89 -23.31
CA GLU A 100 -12.50 3.59 -23.63
C GLU A 100 -12.86 3.48 -25.11
N LYS A 101 -11.87 3.57 -25.99
CA LYS A 101 -12.07 3.51 -27.44
C LYS A 101 -12.46 2.10 -27.92
N PHE A 102 -11.80 1.07 -27.44
CA PHE A 102 -11.94 -0.30 -27.97
C PHE A 102 -12.86 -1.19 -27.13
N CYS A 103 -13.02 -0.91 -25.83
CA CYS A 103 -13.89 -1.64 -24.91
C CYS A 103 -14.74 -0.66 -24.07
N PRO A 104 -15.64 0.12 -24.72
CA PRO A 104 -16.38 1.19 -24.04
C PRO A 104 -17.31 0.69 -22.94
N THR A 105 -17.69 -0.59 -22.96
CA THR A 105 -18.55 -1.25 -21.97
C THR A 105 -17.78 -1.88 -20.82
N ALA A 106 -16.44 -1.86 -20.84
CA ALA A 106 -15.63 -2.34 -19.74
C ALA A 106 -15.75 -1.44 -18.52
N LEU A 107 -15.93 -2.02 -17.34
CA LEU A 107 -15.82 -1.32 -16.05
C LEU A 107 -14.35 -0.97 -15.81
N ARG A 108 -14.03 0.30 -15.63
CA ARG A 108 -12.67 0.81 -15.42
C ARG A 108 -12.47 1.10 -13.95
N ILE A 109 -11.54 0.37 -13.35
CA ILE A 109 -11.23 0.43 -11.93
C ILE A 109 -9.81 0.94 -11.76
N LEU A 110 -9.61 1.90 -10.87
CA LEU A 110 -8.30 2.34 -10.43
C LEU A 110 -7.98 1.68 -9.08
N ASN A 111 -6.86 0.97 -8.98
CA ASN A 111 -6.27 0.54 -7.72
C ASN A 111 -5.11 1.50 -7.41
N THR A 112 -5.29 2.41 -6.45
CA THR A 112 -4.29 3.46 -6.15
C THR A 112 -3.08 2.93 -5.40
N GLU A 113 -3.24 1.84 -4.63
CA GLU A 113 -2.35 1.40 -3.55
C GLU A 113 -2.35 2.42 -2.40
N ASP A 114 -1.54 3.46 -2.47
CA ASP A 114 -1.60 4.65 -1.62
C ASP A 114 -1.73 5.92 -2.47
N LEU A 115 -2.09 7.04 -1.87
CA LEU A 115 -2.05 8.33 -2.54
C LEU A 115 -0.60 8.83 -2.64
N HIS A 116 -0.06 8.78 -3.85
CA HIS A 116 1.29 9.24 -4.15
C HIS A 116 1.46 10.74 -3.84
N SER A 117 0.43 11.53 -4.09
CA SER A 117 0.39 12.97 -3.79
C SER A 117 0.49 13.24 -2.29
N LEU A 118 -0.23 12.49 -1.45
CA LEU A 118 -0.16 12.61 0.00
C LEU A 118 1.23 12.23 0.53
N ARG A 119 1.80 11.13 0.04
CA ARG A 119 3.15 10.70 0.40
C ARG A 119 4.19 11.75 0.03
N GLU A 120 4.09 12.34 -1.18
CA GLU A 120 4.99 13.40 -1.64
C GLU A 120 4.83 14.67 -0.80
N ALA A 121 3.59 15.07 -0.49
CA ALA A 121 3.28 16.23 0.34
C ALA A 121 3.96 16.11 1.71
N ARG A 122 3.77 15.00 2.40
CA ARG A 122 4.40 14.72 3.70
C ARG A 122 5.93 14.70 3.62
N GLN A 123 6.50 14.15 2.55
CA GLN A 123 7.94 14.16 2.35
C GLN A 123 8.49 15.57 2.13
N LYS A 124 7.77 16.40 1.37
CA LYS A 124 8.14 17.80 1.12
C LYS A 124 8.07 18.64 2.39
N ALA A 125 7.02 18.46 3.19
CA ALA A 125 6.88 19.13 4.48
C ALA A 125 8.02 18.74 5.43
N LEU A 126 8.28 17.47 5.60
CA LEU A 126 9.38 16.97 6.43
C LEU A 126 10.74 17.54 6.03
N LYS A 127 11.03 17.66 4.73
CA LYS A 127 12.29 18.25 4.23
C LYS A 127 12.43 19.73 4.57
N LYS A 128 11.32 20.43 4.78
CA LYS A 128 11.31 21.83 5.25
C LYS A 128 11.35 21.96 6.77
N GLY A 129 11.32 20.83 7.51
CA GLY A 129 11.20 20.82 8.95
C GLY A 129 9.77 21.11 9.45
N GLU A 130 8.79 20.95 8.58
CA GLU A 130 7.37 21.12 8.88
C GLU A 130 6.73 19.76 9.10
N TYR A 131 5.67 19.73 9.94
CA TYR A 131 4.86 18.56 10.17
C TYR A 131 3.52 18.71 9.43
N PHE A 132 3.14 17.73 8.61
CA PHE A 132 1.91 17.75 7.82
C PHE A 132 0.94 16.67 8.30
N GLU A 133 -0.10 17.10 8.99
CA GLU A 133 -1.21 16.25 9.44
C GLU A 133 -2.46 16.49 8.60
N LEU A 134 -3.27 15.44 8.46
CA LEU A 134 -4.62 15.54 7.93
C LEU A 134 -5.59 15.66 9.12
N SER A 135 -5.79 16.86 9.62
CA SER A 135 -6.77 17.14 10.67
C SER A 135 -7.84 18.11 10.13
N ASN A 136 -9.10 17.69 10.17
CA ASN A 136 -10.22 18.48 9.63
C ASN A 136 -10.68 19.61 10.54
N SER A 137 -10.12 19.76 11.76
CA SER A 137 -10.60 20.69 12.78
C SER A 137 -9.85 22.01 12.86
N ASP A 138 -8.68 22.15 12.20
CA ASP A 138 -7.85 23.35 12.27
C ASP A 138 -7.82 24.10 10.92
N PRO A 139 -8.23 25.39 10.86
CA PRO A 139 -8.10 26.21 9.66
C PRO A 139 -6.67 26.28 9.08
N ALA A 140 -5.63 26.18 9.95
CA ALA A 140 -4.24 26.14 9.51
C ALA A 140 -3.93 24.92 8.63
N ASN A 141 -4.64 23.81 8.81
CA ASN A 141 -4.51 22.62 7.96
C ASN A 141 -5.02 22.87 6.53
N SER A 142 -6.03 23.71 6.34
CA SER A 142 -6.52 24.06 5.00
C SER A 142 -5.46 24.77 4.17
N GLU A 143 -4.63 25.63 4.79
CA GLU A 143 -3.50 26.29 4.11
C GLU A 143 -2.39 25.29 3.77
N GLN A 144 -2.05 24.39 4.70
CA GLN A 144 -1.06 23.34 4.45
C GLN A 144 -1.54 22.38 3.36
N ILE A 145 -2.81 21.97 3.38
CA ILE A 145 -3.40 21.12 2.34
C ILE A 145 -3.28 21.81 0.98
N ALA A 146 -3.67 23.11 0.87
CA ALA A 146 -3.54 23.86 -0.36
C ALA A 146 -2.07 23.96 -0.80
N GLN A 147 -1.15 24.22 0.13
CA GLN A 147 0.28 24.37 -0.15
C GLN A 147 0.92 23.07 -0.68
N TYR A 148 0.56 21.92 -0.14
CA TYR A 148 1.25 20.66 -0.41
C TYR A 148 0.47 19.71 -1.34
N LEU A 149 -0.87 19.74 -1.34
CA LEU A 149 -1.72 18.85 -2.13
C LEU A 149 -2.30 19.47 -3.41
N HIS A 150 -2.04 20.77 -3.71
CA HIS A 150 -2.35 21.34 -5.02
C HIS A 150 -1.16 21.23 -5.98
N SER A 151 -0.48 20.11 -5.96
CA SER A 151 0.65 19.81 -6.84
C SER A 151 0.19 19.17 -8.16
N ASP A 152 1.03 19.25 -9.20
CA ASP A 152 0.78 18.55 -10.47
C ASP A 152 0.52 17.06 -10.27
N LEU A 153 1.22 16.43 -9.31
CA LEU A 153 1.01 15.04 -8.97
C LEU A 153 -0.41 14.79 -8.43
N ALA A 154 -0.88 15.64 -7.51
CA ALA A 154 -2.23 15.54 -6.95
C ALA A 154 -3.31 15.78 -8.03
N ILE A 155 -3.11 16.77 -8.88
CA ILE A 155 -4.03 17.05 -9.99
C ILE A 155 -4.17 15.83 -10.91
N ARG A 156 -3.07 15.19 -11.28
CA ARG A 156 -3.07 14.00 -12.13
C ARG A 156 -3.73 12.80 -11.45
N GLU A 157 -3.38 12.53 -10.21
CA GLU A 157 -3.88 11.40 -9.42
C GLU A 157 -5.40 11.54 -9.17
N VAL A 158 -5.86 12.70 -8.72
CA VAL A 158 -7.28 12.98 -8.50
C VAL A 158 -8.07 12.97 -9.82
N ALA A 159 -7.49 13.48 -10.91
CA ALA A 159 -8.12 13.40 -12.23
C ALA A 159 -8.29 11.94 -12.68
N ALA A 160 -7.33 11.05 -12.44
CA ALA A 160 -7.45 9.62 -12.75
C ALA A 160 -8.55 8.95 -11.91
N ILE A 161 -8.70 9.34 -10.64
CA ILE A 161 -9.79 8.90 -9.77
C ILE A 161 -11.14 9.30 -10.36
N PHE A 162 -11.33 10.57 -10.73
CA PHE A 162 -12.59 11.03 -11.35
C PHE A 162 -12.88 10.37 -12.69
N ARG A 163 -11.88 10.05 -13.52
CA ARG A 163 -12.06 9.37 -14.80
C ARG A 163 -12.44 7.90 -14.67
N SER A 164 -12.11 7.27 -13.53
CA SER A 164 -12.42 5.87 -13.25
C SER A 164 -13.87 5.68 -12.83
N ASP A 165 -14.44 4.51 -13.11
CA ASP A 165 -15.80 4.18 -12.69
C ASP A 165 -15.86 3.79 -11.20
N LEU A 166 -14.75 3.23 -10.68
CA LEU A 166 -14.55 2.89 -9.28
C LEU A 166 -13.06 3.01 -8.95
N THR A 167 -12.74 3.47 -7.74
CA THR A 167 -11.37 3.51 -7.22
C THR A 167 -11.27 2.72 -5.92
N LEU A 168 -10.32 1.79 -5.86
CA LEU A 168 -10.02 0.99 -4.67
C LEU A 168 -8.99 1.73 -3.82
N MET A 169 -9.34 1.99 -2.57
CA MET A 169 -8.53 2.72 -1.60
C MET A 169 -8.17 1.81 -0.44
N ILE A 170 -6.90 1.73 -0.07
CA ILE A 170 -6.44 0.89 1.03
C ILE A 170 -6.61 1.54 2.41
N SER A 171 -6.69 2.87 2.47
CA SER A 171 -6.76 3.64 3.71
C SER A 171 -8.08 4.40 3.85
N PRO A 172 -8.78 4.31 5.00
CA PRO A 172 -9.97 5.09 5.25
C PRO A 172 -9.67 6.59 5.37
N ILE A 173 -8.48 6.97 5.84
CA ILE A 173 -8.04 8.35 5.94
C ILE A 173 -7.88 8.98 4.54
N GLU A 174 -7.39 8.22 3.58
CA GLU A 174 -7.31 8.68 2.20
C GLU A 174 -8.69 8.81 1.53
N VAL A 175 -9.63 7.92 1.87
CA VAL A 175 -11.04 8.06 1.45
C VAL A 175 -11.63 9.36 2.00
N GLU A 176 -11.40 9.65 3.28
CA GLU A 176 -11.86 10.89 3.93
C GLU A 176 -11.24 12.12 3.23
N LEU A 177 -9.93 12.15 3.03
CA LEU A 177 -9.24 13.22 2.30
C LEU A 177 -9.85 13.46 0.92
N LEU A 178 -10.07 12.38 0.15
CA LEU A 178 -10.65 12.49 -1.19
C LEU A 178 -12.09 13.01 -1.17
N THR A 179 -12.89 12.59 -0.22
CA THR A 179 -14.30 13.01 -0.14
C THR A 179 -14.47 14.41 0.43
N GLU A 180 -13.75 14.75 1.49
CA GLU A 180 -13.93 16.02 2.21
C GLU A 180 -13.18 17.18 1.53
N HIS A 181 -11.95 16.92 1.05
CA HIS A 181 -11.13 17.98 0.47
C HIS A 181 -11.25 18.04 -1.06
N PHE A 182 -11.13 16.90 -1.75
CA PHE A 182 -11.17 16.86 -3.21
C PHE A 182 -12.58 16.66 -3.78
N GLN A 183 -13.60 16.53 -2.94
CA GLN A 183 -15.01 16.39 -3.33
C GLN A 183 -15.26 15.20 -4.28
N VAL A 184 -14.46 14.13 -4.14
CA VAL A 184 -14.69 12.91 -4.90
C VAL A 184 -15.96 12.23 -4.38
N PRO A 185 -16.92 11.89 -5.25
CA PRO A 185 -18.15 11.23 -4.84
C PRO A 185 -17.88 9.89 -4.14
N LYS A 186 -18.47 9.68 -2.95
CA LYS A 186 -18.29 8.43 -2.16
C LYS A 186 -18.62 7.17 -2.96
N GLN A 187 -19.58 7.22 -3.87
CA GLN A 187 -19.93 6.09 -4.74
C GLN A 187 -18.82 5.70 -5.74
N GLN A 188 -17.86 6.57 -6.02
CA GLN A 188 -16.69 6.28 -6.86
C GLN A 188 -15.52 5.67 -6.08
N LEU A 189 -15.61 5.65 -4.76
CA LEU A 189 -14.58 5.12 -3.88
C LEU A 189 -15.05 3.83 -3.23
N MET A 190 -14.13 2.90 -3.07
CA MET A 190 -14.30 1.71 -2.24
C MET A 190 -13.11 1.58 -1.31
N TYR A 191 -13.35 1.75 -0.01
CA TYR A 191 -12.36 1.31 0.97
C TYR A 191 -12.24 -0.21 0.90
N LEU A 192 -11.04 -0.69 0.63
CA LEU A 192 -10.71 -2.11 0.55
C LEU A 192 -9.32 -2.30 1.16
N PRO A 193 -9.21 -2.69 2.43
CA PRO A 193 -7.92 -2.95 3.08
C PRO A 193 -7.28 -4.25 2.56
N PHE A 194 -6.20 -4.70 3.21
CA PHE A 194 -5.69 -6.04 3.01
C PHE A 194 -6.75 -7.09 3.36
N MET A 195 -6.75 -8.19 2.62
CA MET A 195 -7.66 -9.32 2.83
C MET A 195 -6.82 -10.46 3.42
N LEU A 196 -6.77 -10.54 4.75
CA LEU A 196 -5.91 -11.45 5.49
C LEU A 196 -6.72 -12.59 6.08
N ASP A 197 -6.16 -13.79 6.08
CA ASP A 197 -6.77 -14.94 6.73
C ASP A 197 -6.65 -14.75 8.25
N PRO A 198 -7.75 -14.85 9.01
CA PRO A 198 -7.68 -14.78 10.46
C PRO A 198 -6.90 -15.99 10.99
N LEU A 199 -5.99 -15.74 11.94
CA LEU A 199 -5.21 -16.80 12.55
C LEU A 199 -6.09 -17.73 13.38
N SER A 200 -5.99 -19.04 13.13
CA SER A 200 -6.62 -20.05 13.95
C SER A 200 -5.91 -20.17 15.32
N LYS A 201 -6.59 -20.69 16.33
CA LYS A 201 -5.98 -20.94 17.65
C LYS A 201 -4.72 -21.80 17.54
N LYS A 202 -4.74 -22.81 16.68
CA LYS A 202 -3.59 -23.69 16.46
C LYS A 202 -2.38 -22.94 15.87
N GLU A 203 -2.61 -22.04 14.93
CA GLU A 203 -1.54 -21.21 14.35
C GLU A 203 -0.96 -20.26 15.39
N ILE A 204 -1.81 -19.66 16.24
CA ILE A 204 -1.36 -18.80 17.34
C ILE A 204 -0.51 -19.60 18.36
N GLU A 205 -0.94 -20.80 18.73
CA GLU A 205 -0.20 -21.70 19.64
C GLU A 205 1.14 -22.18 19.08
N GLN A 206 1.31 -22.16 17.76
CA GLN A 206 2.55 -22.52 17.07
C GLN A 206 3.52 -21.35 16.87
N LEU A 207 3.12 -20.14 17.22
CA LEU A 207 4.03 -19.00 17.15
C LEU A 207 5.11 -19.12 18.23
N PRO A 208 6.35 -18.67 17.93
CA PRO A 208 7.41 -18.65 18.94
C PRO A 208 7.00 -17.83 20.17
N SER A 209 7.35 -18.34 21.35
CA SER A 209 7.18 -17.65 22.63
C SER A 209 8.08 -16.41 22.73
N PHE A 210 7.89 -15.62 23.78
CA PHE A 210 8.74 -14.45 24.06
C PHE A 210 10.23 -14.83 24.16
N GLU A 211 10.53 -15.94 24.83
CA GLU A 211 11.92 -16.38 25.05
C GLU A 211 12.58 -16.95 23.80
N GLU A 212 11.81 -17.51 22.89
CA GLU A 212 12.30 -18.06 21.60
C GLU A 212 12.55 -16.94 20.56
N ARG A 213 12.12 -15.71 20.83
CA ARG A 213 12.31 -14.57 19.93
C ARG A 213 13.49 -13.72 20.38
N GLU A 214 14.28 -13.33 19.42
CA GLU A 214 15.44 -12.49 19.64
C GLU A 214 15.37 -11.24 18.77
N HIS A 215 16.31 -10.34 18.89
CA HIS A 215 16.57 -9.16 18.08
C HIS A 215 15.34 -8.28 17.74
N PHE A 216 15.65 -7.11 17.25
CA PHE A 216 14.71 -6.17 16.64
C PHE A 216 14.72 -6.36 15.12
N ILE A 217 13.59 -6.13 14.47
CA ILE A 217 13.47 -6.20 13.01
C ILE A 217 12.89 -4.90 12.45
N SER A 218 13.34 -4.51 11.26
CA SER A 218 12.60 -3.63 10.37
C SER A 218 12.68 -4.19 8.94
N ILE A 219 11.57 -4.16 8.24
CA ILE A 219 11.48 -4.74 6.90
C ILE A 219 10.82 -3.77 5.91
N GLY A 220 11.30 -3.77 4.67
CA GLY A 220 10.67 -3.00 3.59
C GLY A 220 11.58 -2.79 2.40
N ASN A 221 10.96 -2.70 1.22
CA ASN A 221 11.67 -2.46 -0.04
C ASN A 221 12.46 -1.15 0.01
N PHE A 222 13.77 -1.22 -0.25
CA PHE A 222 14.66 -0.06 -0.17
C PHE A 222 14.43 0.99 -1.26
N ARG A 223 13.75 0.64 -2.35
CA ARG A 223 13.36 1.61 -3.40
C ARG A 223 12.25 2.54 -2.95
N HIS A 224 11.51 2.18 -1.90
CA HIS A 224 10.44 3.01 -1.35
C HIS A 224 10.99 4.01 -0.34
N ALA A 225 10.87 5.30 -0.64
CA ALA A 225 11.50 6.37 0.14
C ALA A 225 11.19 6.36 1.65
N PRO A 226 9.95 6.11 2.11
CA PRO A 226 9.67 5.99 3.55
C PRO A 226 10.45 4.86 4.23
N ASN A 227 10.66 3.72 3.55
CA ASN A 227 11.43 2.61 4.13
C ASN A 227 12.91 2.96 4.26
N TRP A 228 13.48 3.65 3.27
CA TRP A 228 14.85 4.12 3.35
C TRP A 228 15.04 5.12 4.50
N ASP A 229 14.10 6.02 4.68
CA ASP A 229 14.09 6.97 5.79
C ASP A 229 14.07 6.27 7.16
N VAL A 230 13.20 5.25 7.32
CA VAL A 230 13.15 4.41 8.53
C VAL A 230 14.52 3.80 8.85
N VAL A 231 15.22 3.26 7.84
CA VAL A 231 16.57 2.67 8.06
C VAL A 231 17.55 3.72 8.55
N LEU A 232 17.51 4.93 7.99
CA LEU A 232 18.36 6.03 8.42
C LEU A 232 18.03 6.49 9.84
N GLN A 233 16.74 6.64 10.18
CA GLN A 233 16.31 7.00 11.54
C GLN A 233 16.77 5.97 12.57
N LEU A 234 16.57 4.70 12.27
CA LEU A 234 17.04 3.61 13.13
C LEU A 234 18.57 3.69 13.31
N LYS A 235 19.33 3.78 12.22
CA LYS A 235 20.79 3.75 12.29
C LYS A 235 21.39 4.93 13.01
N GLN A 236 20.89 6.14 12.73
CA GLN A 236 21.55 7.39 13.15
C GLN A 236 21.07 7.89 14.50
N HIS A 237 19.80 7.68 14.83
CA HIS A 237 19.18 8.33 15.98
C HIS A 237 18.65 7.37 17.04
N ILE A 238 18.00 6.26 16.67
CA ILE A 238 17.29 5.40 17.61
C ILE A 238 18.19 4.24 18.10
N TRP A 239 18.82 3.52 17.16
CA TRP A 239 19.60 2.33 17.50
C TRP A 239 20.76 2.57 18.46
N PRO A 240 21.54 3.66 18.35
CA PRO A 240 22.58 3.95 19.32
C PRO A 240 22.06 4.05 20.76
N LEU A 241 20.86 4.63 20.96
CA LEU A 241 20.22 4.77 22.26
C LEU A 241 19.78 3.42 22.83
N ILE A 242 19.15 2.57 22.00
CA ILE A 242 18.76 1.21 22.38
C ILE A 242 20.02 0.40 22.76
N ARG A 243 21.06 0.47 21.95
CA ARG A 243 22.29 -0.32 22.12
C ARG A 243 23.06 0.03 23.39
N GLN A 244 22.98 1.27 23.88
CA GLN A 244 23.56 1.68 25.15
C GLN A 244 22.96 0.91 26.33
N GLN A 245 21.65 0.63 26.32
CA GLN A 245 20.96 -0.07 27.39
C GLN A 245 20.90 -1.59 27.16
N LEU A 246 20.80 -2.01 25.93
CA LEU A 246 20.71 -3.43 25.51
C LEU A 246 21.97 -3.84 24.74
N ALA A 247 23.10 -3.94 25.45
CA ALA A 247 24.44 -4.13 24.86
C ALA A 247 24.59 -5.40 23.99
N LYS A 248 23.72 -6.40 24.09
CA LYS A 248 23.73 -7.64 23.30
C LYS A 248 22.66 -7.69 22.22
N ALA A 249 21.71 -6.76 22.22
CA ALA A 249 20.62 -6.76 21.23
C ALA A 249 21.14 -6.51 19.82
N GLU A 250 20.45 -7.01 18.83
CA GLU A 250 20.74 -6.80 17.41
C GLU A 250 19.54 -6.15 16.70
N MET A 251 19.83 -5.33 15.70
CA MET A 251 18.86 -4.75 14.78
C MET A 251 19.04 -5.37 13.40
N HIS A 252 18.04 -6.09 12.92
CA HIS A 252 18.04 -6.74 11.62
C HIS A 252 17.18 -5.94 10.62
N ILE A 253 17.81 -5.48 9.55
CA ILE A 253 17.16 -4.75 8.47
C ILE A 253 17.03 -5.65 7.25
N TYR A 254 15.79 -5.96 6.90
CA TYR A 254 15.46 -6.74 5.70
C TYR A 254 14.81 -5.86 4.63
N GLY A 255 14.96 -6.25 3.38
CA GLY A 255 14.26 -5.62 2.26
C GLY A 255 14.89 -5.95 0.92
N ALA A 256 14.04 -5.94 -0.11
CA ALA A 256 14.47 -6.11 -1.49
C ALA A 256 15.24 -4.87 -2.00
N TYR A 257 16.13 -5.11 -2.94
CA TYR A 257 16.88 -4.09 -3.67
C TYR A 257 17.73 -3.15 -2.78
N PRO A 258 18.56 -3.66 -1.87
CA PRO A 258 19.42 -2.82 -1.05
C PRO A 258 20.47 -2.12 -1.91
N PRO A 259 20.48 -0.77 -1.96
CA PRO A 259 21.51 -0.04 -2.69
C PRO A 259 22.86 -0.11 -1.94
N PRO A 260 24.00 0.12 -2.62
CA PRO A 260 25.33 0.09 -1.97
C PRO A 260 25.41 0.97 -0.71
N LYS A 261 24.77 2.12 -0.69
CA LYS A 261 24.68 3.00 0.48
C LYS A 261 23.95 2.36 1.69
N ALA A 262 23.04 1.41 1.47
CA ALA A 262 22.39 0.69 2.54
C ALA A 262 23.32 -0.38 3.12
N THR A 263 24.02 -1.14 2.27
CA THR A 263 24.97 -2.17 2.74
C THR A 263 26.15 -1.57 3.53
N GLN A 264 26.55 -0.34 3.23
CA GLN A 264 27.55 0.41 3.99
C GLN A 264 27.14 0.74 5.44
N LEU A 265 25.82 0.71 5.75
CA LEU A 265 25.34 0.91 7.12
C LEU A 265 25.51 -0.33 8.01
N HIS A 266 25.79 -1.49 7.41
CA HIS A 266 26.04 -2.72 8.16
C HIS A 266 27.21 -2.57 9.11
N ASN A 267 26.98 -2.90 10.41
CA ASN A 267 28.03 -2.84 11.43
C ASN A 267 27.73 -3.86 12.54
N ALA A 268 28.36 -5.03 12.44
CA ALA A 268 28.17 -6.11 13.40
C ALA A 268 28.62 -5.73 14.82
N LYS A 269 29.67 -4.88 14.96
CA LYS A 269 30.13 -4.42 16.28
C LYS A 269 29.08 -3.57 16.99
N GLN A 270 28.28 -2.84 16.23
CA GLN A 270 27.15 -2.07 16.75
C GLN A 270 25.85 -2.90 16.81
N GLY A 271 25.87 -4.17 16.43
CA GLY A 271 24.67 -5.01 16.34
C GLY A 271 23.65 -4.51 15.31
N PHE A 272 24.09 -3.80 14.25
CA PHE A 272 23.21 -3.29 13.21
C PHE A 272 23.48 -4.03 11.89
N HIS A 273 22.55 -4.87 11.49
CA HIS A 273 22.74 -5.82 10.42
C HIS A 273 21.83 -5.51 9.22
N ILE A 274 22.42 -5.18 8.08
CA ILE A 274 21.70 -5.16 6.80
C ILE A 274 21.71 -6.58 6.27
N LYS A 275 20.53 -7.23 6.30
CA LYS A 275 20.36 -8.63 5.88
C LYS A 275 19.98 -8.77 4.40
N GLY A 276 19.45 -7.69 3.80
CA GLY A 276 18.97 -7.73 2.41
C GLY A 276 17.60 -8.39 2.27
N TRP A 277 17.34 -8.96 1.13
CA TRP A 277 16.06 -9.63 0.84
C TRP A 277 15.88 -10.90 1.68
N ALA A 278 14.67 -11.10 2.19
CA ALA A 278 14.26 -12.33 2.86
C ALA A 278 13.37 -13.15 1.91
N GLU A 279 13.72 -14.42 1.72
CA GLU A 279 12.91 -15.35 0.92
C GLU A 279 11.51 -15.51 1.52
N ASP A 280 11.42 -15.62 2.83
CA ASP A 280 10.19 -15.62 3.61
C ASP A 280 10.22 -14.52 4.69
N ALA A 281 9.53 -13.44 4.40
CA ALA A 281 9.40 -12.29 5.31
C ALA A 281 8.69 -12.67 6.62
N LYS A 282 7.74 -13.60 6.60
CA LYS A 282 7.01 -14.05 7.79
C LYS A 282 7.92 -14.87 8.73
N THR A 283 8.78 -15.70 8.20
CA THR A 283 9.73 -16.47 9.01
C THR A 283 10.69 -15.54 9.77
N VAL A 284 11.29 -14.55 9.09
CA VAL A 284 12.20 -13.61 9.78
C VAL A 284 11.46 -12.67 10.73
N MET A 285 10.20 -12.34 10.46
CA MET A 285 9.35 -11.55 11.36
C MET A 285 9.00 -12.34 12.63
N LYS A 286 8.63 -13.62 12.51
CA LYS A 286 8.32 -14.50 13.64
C LYS A 286 9.50 -14.71 14.58
N SER A 287 10.73 -14.70 14.08
CA SER A 287 11.94 -14.85 14.91
C SER A 287 12.30 -13.58 15.68
N ALA A 288 11.79 -12.43 15.28
CA ALA A 288 12.07 -11.16 15.92
C ALA A 288 11.17 -10.93 17.14
N ARG A 289 11.72 -10.30 18.18
CA ARG A 289 10.96 -9.94 19.39
C ARG A 289 10.12 -8.70 19.17
N LEU A 290 10.64 -7.68 18.46
CA LEU A 290 9.92 -6.44 18.15
C LEU A 290 10.22 -5.97 16.73
N CYS A 291 9.17 -5.45 16.07
CA CYS A 291 9.29 -4.71 14.81
C CYS A 291 9.40 -3.20 15.11
N LEU A 292 10.41 -2.54 14.57
CA LEU A 292 10.61 -1.10 14.71
C LEU A 292 10.30 -0.39 13.38
N ALA A 293 9.37 0.54 13.43
CA ALA A 293 8.93 1.30 12.26
C ALA A 293 8.75 2.80 12.57
N PRO A 294 9.85 3.56 12.79
CA PRO A 294 9.81 5.00 13.06
C PRO A 294 9.50 5.79 11.77
N ILE A 295 8.24 5.73 11.32
CA ILE A 295 7.79 6.29 10.04
C ILE A 295 7.53 7.78 10.22
N ARG A 296 8.23 8.62 9.46
CA ARG A 296 8.10 10.08 9.51
C ARG A 296 7.26 10.68 8.38
N PHE A 297 7.09 9.94 7.30
CA PHE A 297 6.20 10.28 6.17
C PHE A 297 5.78 9.01 5.43
N GLY A 298 4.66 9.09 4.74
CA GLY A 298 4.09 7.98 3.99
C GLY A 298 2.61 8.21 3.71
N ALA A 299 1.99 7.26 3.05
CA ALA A 299 0.55 7.20 2.79
C ALA A 299 0.12 5.73 2.83
N GLY A 300 -1.17 5.45 2.73
CA GLY A 300 -1.72 4.10 2.76
C GLY A 300 -1.52 3.36 4.07
N ILE A 301 -1.81 2.07 4.04
CA ILE A 301 -1.59 1.12 5.14
C ILE A 301 -0.16 0.55 5.04
N LYS A 302 0.50 0.40 6.18
CA LYS A 302 1.88 -0.06 6.26
C LYS A 302 1.93 -1.58 6.40
N GLY A 303 2.02 -2.30 5.28
CA GLY A 303 1.99 -3.76 5.23
C GLY A 303 2.94 -4.46 6.21
N LYS A 304 4.13 -3.89 6.48
CA LYS A 304 5.05 -4.45 7.49
C LYS A 304 4.44 -4.55 8.89
N LEU A 305 3.49 -3.68 9.22
CA LEU A 305 2.80 -3.69 10.53
C LEU A 305 1.68 -4.73 10.55
N SER A 306 0.95 -4.92 9.44
CA SER A 306 0.02 -6.06 9.32
C SER A 306 0.76 -7.40 9.29
N ASP A 307 1.90 -7.49 8.60
CA ASP A 307 2.75 -8.68 8.61
C ASP A 307 3.27 -8.99 10.02
N ALA A 308 3.64 -7.95 10.79
CA ALA A 308 4.05 -8.11 12.19
C ALA A 308 2.90 -8.66 13.05
N MET A 309 1.68 -8.17 12.88
CA MET A 309 0.49 -8.69 13.56
C MET A 309 0.23 -10.18 13.20
N GLU A 310 0.27 -10.54 11.91
CA GLU A 310 0.12 -11.94 11.47
C GLU A 310 1.19 -12.87 12.05
N CYS A 311 2.39 -12.35 12.30
CA CYS A 311 3.50 -13.09 12.88
C CYS A 311 3.51 -13.06 14.42
N GLY A 312 2.54 -12.41 15.04
CA GLY A 312 2.49 -12.20 16.48
C GLY A 312 3.71 -11.45 17.01
N THR A 313 4.28 -10.54 16.22
CA THR A 313 5.43 -9.71 16.57
C THR A 313 4.93 -8.32 16.91
N PRO A 314 5.04 -7.84 18.15
CA PRO A 314 4.67 -6.48 18.49
C PRO A 314 5.48 -5.44 17.74
N SER A 315 4.92 -4.25 17.56
CA SER A 315 5.57 -3.18 16.80
C SER A 315 5.61 -1.86 17.56
N ILE A 316 6.75 -1.18 17.53
CA ILE A 316 6.85 0.22 17.93
C ILE A 316 6.85 1.06 16.66
N THR A 317 5.89 1.97 16.57
CA THR A 317 5.72 2.80 15.38
C THR A 317 5.29 4.22 15.75
N THR A 318 5.04 5.04 14.75
CA THR A 318 4.52 6.39 14.91
C THR A 318 3.03 6.46 14.58
N GLU A 319 2.39 7.58 14.87
CA GLU A 319 1.00 7.86 14.44
C GLU A 319 0.84 7.70 12.92
N LEU A 320 1.82 8.18 12.14
CA LEU A 320 1.82 7.99 10.68
C LEU A 320 2.02 6.51 10.29
N GLY A 321 2.67 5.72 11.15
CA GLY A 321 2.83 4.29 10.93
C GLY A 321 1.52 3.53 11.12
N SER A 322 0.76 3.83 12.15
CA SER A 322 -0.52 3.19 12.49
C SER A 322 -1.73 3.84 11.81
N GLU A 323 -1.54 4.93 11.07
CA GLU A 323 -2.62 5.68 10.43
C GLU A 323 -3.51 4.80 9.56
N GLY A 324 -4.81 4.84 9.80
CA GLY A 324 -5.82 4.06 9.09
C GLY A 324 -5.84 2.56 9.45
N MET A 325 -5.06 2.13 10.45
CA MET A 325 -4.98 0.73 10.88
C MET A 325 -5.74 0.44 12.17
N LEU A 326 -6.20 1.45 12.87
CA LEU A 326 -7.04 1.30 14.07
C LEU A 326 -8.50 1.56 13.72
N ILE A 327 -9.41 0.82 14.38
CA ILE A 327 -10.83 1.13 14.35
C ILE A 327 -11.03 2.38 15.20
N ASN A 328 -11.55 3.45 14.59
CA ASN A 328 -12.08 4.59 15.33
C ASN A 328 -13.38 4.17 16.03
N ASP A 329 -13.26 3.49 17.17
CA ASP A 329 -14.38 3.32 18.07
C ASP A 329 -14.56 4.65 18.83
N SER A 330 -15.54 5.45 18.39
CA SER A 330 -15.91 6.72 19.01
C SER A 330 -16.28 6.61 20.49
N ASN A 331 -16.41 5.39 21.02
CA ASN A 331 -16.69 5.10 22.41
C ASN A 331 -15.44 4.77 23.25
N LYS A 332 -14.27 4.61 22.63
CA LYS A 332 -13.00 4.42 23.36
C LYS A 332 -12.12 5.64 23.08
N ASN A 333 -11.76 6.38 24.11
CA ASN A 333 -10.91 7.58 24.09
C ASN A 333 -9.67 7.42 23.18
N GLY A 334 -9.83 7.46 21.88
CA GLY A 334 -8.79 7.66 20.84
C GLY A 334 -7.65 6.63 20.71
N ASN A 335 -7.44 5.75 21.71
CA ASN A 335 -6.42 4.72 21.70
C ASN A 335 -7.07 3.33 21.67
N GLY A 336 -7.43 2.86 20.49
CA GLY A 336 -7.62 1.42 20.30
C GLY A 336 -6.32 0.69 20.70
N ASP A 337 -6.46 -0.52 21.27
CA ASP A 337 -5.32 -1.30 21.73
C ASP A 337 -4.42 -1.70 20.56
N TRP A 338 -3.31 -0.99 20.34
CA TRP A 338 -2.35 -1.26 19.28
C TRP A 338 -1.54 -2.53 19.53
N ASN A 339 -1.01 -3.12 18.48
CA ASN A 339 -0.03 -4.23 18.52
C ASN A 339 1.35 -3.75 19.01
N GLY A 340 1.41 -2.95 20.06
CA GLY A 340 2.65 -2.35 20.57
C GLY A 340 2.44 -0.95 21.11
N GLU A 341 3.37 -0.03 20.77
CA GLU A 341 3.29 1.38 21.15
C GLU A 341 3.26 2.28 19.91
N ILE A 342 2.41 3.31 19.98
CA ILE A 342 2.35 4.39 18.98
C ILE A 342 3.00 5.63 19.60
N ILE A 343 4.07 6.11 18.96
CA ILE A 343 4.81 7.29 19.40
C ILE A 343 4.39 8.50 18.58
N ASN A 344 4.19 9.63 19.23
CA ASN A 344 3.92 10.87 18.52
C ASN A 344 5.07 11.21 17.57
N SER A 345 4.76 11.44 16.31
CA SER A 345 5.75 11.60 15.23
C SER A 345 6.64 12.82 15.45
N GLN A 346 6.07 13.95 15.86
CA GLN A 346 6.83 15.17 16.13
C GLN A 346 7.73 15.00 17.36
N GLN A 347 7.19 14.42 18.42
CA GLN A 347 7.97 14.15 19.65
C GLN A 347 9.15 13.22 19.35
N MET A 348 8.99 12.19 18.50
CA MET A 348 10.08 11.33 18.08
C MET A 348 11.14 12.07 17.28
N ILE A 349 10.75 13.00 16.41
CA ILE A 349 11.70 13.82 15.62
C ILE A 349 12.52 14.71 16.54
N GLU A 350 11.88 15.38 17.51
CA GLU A 350 12.53 16.27 18.46
C GLU A 350 13.38 15.52 19.51
N ASN A 351 12.91 14.36 19.93
CA ASN A 351 13.56 13.53 20.94
C ASN A 351 13.46 12.02 20.64
N PRO A 352 14.41 11.45 19.88
CA PRO A 352 14.41 10.01 19.54
C PRO A 352 14.47 9.07 20.75
N GLN A 353 14.86 9.58 21.94
CA GLN A 353 14.92 8.79 23.18
C GLN A 353 13.54 8.21 23.55
N VAL A 354 12.45 8.96 23.29
CA VAL A 354 11.09 8.49 23.59
C VAL A 354 10.78 7.18 22.84
N PHE A 355 11.15 7.09 21.57
CA PHE A 355 10.97 5.87 20.77
C PHE A 355 11.89 4.74 21.27
N ALA A 356 13.13 5.07 21.60
CA ALA A 356 14.09 4.10 22.11
C ALA A 356 13.64 3.51 23.45
N ASP A 357 13.16 4.34 24.39
CA ASP A 357 12.69 3.89 25.71
C ASP A 357 11.46 2.98 25.60
N ALA A 358 10.50 3.31 24.73
CA ALA A 358 9.35 2.44 24.44
C ALA A 358 9.80 1.09 23.87
N ALA A 359 10.75 1.09 22.92
CA ALA A 359 11.31 -0.12 22.33
C ALA A 359 12.05 -0.98 23.35
N ILE A 360 12.87 -0.38 24.24
CA ILE A 360 13.62 -1.07 25.30
C ILE A 360 12.66 -1.72 26.29
N LYS A 361 11.67 -0.97 26.75
CA LYS A 361 10.66 -1.45 27.69
C LYS A 361 9.89 -2.64 27.13
N ALA A 362 9.38 -2.51 25.91
CA ALA A 362 8.62 -3.59 25.27
C ALA A 362 9.49 -4.83 24.95
N TYR A 363 10.78 -4.64 24.69
CA TYR A 363 11.72 -5.74 24.44
C TYR A 363 11.99 -6.59 25.69
N GLN A 364 11.90 -6.02 26.89
CA GLN A 364 12.24 -6.65 28.17
C GLN A 364 11.01 -7.19 28.92
N ASP A 365 9.79 -6.74 28.59
CA ASP A 365 8.57 -7.02 29.33
C ASP A 365 7.70 -8.05 28.60
N GLU A 366 7.72 -9.31 29.07
CA GLU A 366 6.93 -10.42 28.51
C GLU A 366 5.42 -10.17 28.62
N ALA A 367 4.94 -9.56 29.70
CA ALA A 367 3.51 -9.30 29.88
C ALA A 367 3.02 -8.25 28.87
N MET A 368 3.84 -7.24 28.57
CA MET A 368 3.56 -6.29 27.51
C MET A 368 3.56 -6.98 26.14
N PHE A 369 4.54 -7.84 25.87
CA PHE A 369 4.65 -8.58 24.62
C PHE A 369 3.37 -9.40 24.37
N ILE A 370 2.91 -10.20 25.32
CA ILE A 370 1.71 -11.04 25.21
C ILE A 370 0.47 -10.16 24.96
N ARG A 371 0.33 -9.06 25.69
CA ARG A 371 -0.78 -8.12 25.50
C ARG A 371 -0.80 -7.54 24.09
N TYR A 372 0.35 -7.06 23.60
CA TYR A 372 0.48 -6.46 22.28
C TYR A 372 0.21 -7.47 21.15
N GLN A 373 0.73 -8.69 21.32
CA GLN A 373 0.45 -9.77 20.39
C GLN A 373 -1.06 -10.05 20.28
N LYS A 374 -1.76 -10.13 21.42
CA LYS A 374 -3.22 -10.31 21.44
C LYS A 374 -3.96 -9.18 20.73
N ASN A 375 -3.58 -7.93 21.01
CA ASN A 375 -4.16 -6.76 20.35
C ASN A 375 -3.98 -6.84 18.82
N GLY A 376 -2.81 -7.26 18.34
CA GLY A 376 -2.56 -7.46 16.92
C GLY A 376 -3.49 -8.48 16.27
N PHE A 377 -3.75 -9.60 16.93
CA PHE A 377 -4.70 -10.61 16.43
C PHE A 377 -6.13 -10.10 16.41
N GLU A 378 -6.53 -9.30 17.40
CA GLU A 378 -7.85 -8.67 17.44
C GLU A 378 -8.02 -7.66 16.29
N ILE A 379 -7.01 -6.83 16.02
CA ILE A 379 -7.02 -5.90 14.88
C ILE A 379 -7.17 -6.67 13.56
N LEU A 380 -6.39 -7.73 13.35
CA LEU A 380 -6.48 -8.54 12.14
C LEU A 380 -7.88 -9.12 11.93
N ALA A 381 -8.43 -9.74 12.97
CA ALA A 381 -9.74 -10.37 12.89
C ALA A 381 -10.89 -9.37 12.66
N GLN A 382 -10.78 -8.15 13.19
CA GLN A 382 -11.83 -7.14 13.09
C GLN A 382 -11.75 -6.30 11.81
N GLN A 383 -10.53 -5.99 11.33
CA GLN A 383 -10.36 -5.03 10.23
C GLN A 383 -9.98 -5.66 8.89
N TYR A 384 -9.33 -6.84 8.92
CA TYR A 384 -8.70 -7.39 7.73
C TYR A 384 -9.26 -8.76 7.33
N ASP A 385 -10.41 -9.18 7.88
CA ASP A 385 -11.02 -10.49 7.59
C ASP A 385 -11.22 -10.69 6.09
N LYS A 386 -10.51 -11.65 5.55
CA LYS A 386 -10.47 -11.96 4.12
C LYS A 386 -11.85 -12.30 3.56
N ASN A 387 -12.63 -13.10 4.27
CA ASN A 387 -13.92 -13.58 3.76
C ASN A 387 -14.89 -12.41 3.60
N TYR A 388 -14.96 -11.53 4.62
CA TYR A 388 -15.78 -10.33 4.58
C TYR A 388 -15.39 -9.41 3.42
N TRP A 389 -14.10 -9.08 3.30
CA TRP A 389 -13.65 -8.12 2.30
C TRP A 389 -13.67 -8.68 0.87
N GLN A 390 -13.42 -9.97 0.68
CA GLN A 390 -13.53 -10.61 -0.64
C GLN A 390 -14.98 -10.60 -1.13
N GLU A 391 -15.93 -10.95 -0.25
CA GLU A 391 -17.35 -10.92 -0.60
C GLU A 391 -17.80 -9.49 -0.96
N LEU A 392 -17.45 -8.51 -0.14
CA LEU A 392 -17.78 -7.10 -0.37
C LEU A 392 -17.17 -6.59 -1.69
N PHE A 393 -15.92 -6.92 -1.97
CA PHE A 393 -15.21 -6.54 -3.19
C PHE A 393 -15.90 -7.11 -4.44
N VAL A 394 -16.16 -8.40 -4.48
CA VAL A 394 -16.79 -9.07 -5.62
C VAL A 394 -18.20 -8.56 -5.85
N ASN A 395 -18.99 -8.39 -4.78
CA ASN A 395 -20.34 -7.85 -4.86
C ASN A 395 -20.32 -6.43 -5.41
N ARG A 396 -19.40 -5.58 -4.95
CA ARG A 396 -19.26 -4.20 -5.42
C ARG A 396 -18.90 -4.13 -6.90
N LEU A 397 -17.96 -4.96 -7.37
CA LEU A 397 -17.59 -5.00 -8.77
C LEU A 397 -18.75 -5.47 -9.66
N THR A 398 -19.45 -6.49 -9.22
CA THR A 398 -20.60 -7.05 -9.95
C THR A 398 -21.75 -6.02 -10.06
N GLU A 399 -22.04 -5.31 -8.97
CA GLU A 399 -23.05 -4.26 -8.92
C GLU A 399 -22.67 -3.08 -9.83
N GLN A 400 -21.42 -2.60 -9.75
CA GLN A 400 -20.92 -1.51 -10.59
C GLN A 400 -20.96 -1.86 -12.07
N TYR A 401 -20.59 -3.08 -12.42
CA TYR A 401 -20.65 -3.55 -13.81
C TYR A 401 -22.09 -3.57 -14.36
N LYS A 402 -23.04 -4.08 -13.56
CA LYS A 402 -24.46 -4.11 -13.94
C LYS A 402 -25.05 -2.70 -14.12
N ASN A 403 -24.64 -1.75 -13.30
CA ASN A 403 -25.18 -0.39 -13.27
C ASN A 403 -24.30 0.63 -14.01
N LEU A 404 -23.33 0.17 -14.82
CA LEU A 404 -22.27 0.99 -15.40
C LEU A 404 -22.77 2.26 -16.11
N GLN A 405 -23.82 2.14 -16.92
CA GLN A 405 -24.37 3.28 -17.68
C GLN A 405 -25.00 4.33 -16.75
N VAL A 406 -25.68 3.89 -15.71
CA VAL A 406 -26.31 4.78 -14.72
C VAL A 406 -25.23 5.53 -13.91
N THR A 407 -24.23 4.78 -13.42
CA THR A 407 -23.14 5.38 -12.62
C THR A 407 -22.31 6.37 -13.44
N ARG A 408 -22.02 6.05 -14.70
CA ARG A 408 -21.34 6.98 -15.63
C ARG A 408 -22.15 8.23 -15.91
N GLY A 409 -23.48 8.11 -16.02
CA GLY A 409 -24.39 9.25 -16.20
C GLY A 409 -24.35 10.26 -15.06
N HIS A 410 -24.02 9.82 -13.85
CA HIS A 410 -23.88 10.69 -12.67
C HIS A 410 -22.49 11.27 -12.51
N ASN A 411 -21.48 10.80 -13.27
CA ASN A 411 -20.09 11.27 -13.17
C ASN A 411 -19.75 12.28 -14.28
N PHE A 412 -20.35 13.47 -14.21
CA PHE A 412 -20.11 14.51 -15.21
C PHE A 412 -18.66 15.03 -15.20
N PHE A 413 -18.05 15.18 -14.02
CA PHE A 413 -16.65 15.60 -13.92
C PHE A 413 -15.71 14.60 -14.58
N GLY A 414 -15.92 13.32 -14.34
CA GLY A 414 -15.16 12.27 -15.04
C GLY A 414 -15.34 12.29 -16.54
N LEU A 415 -16.56 12.54 -17.03
CA LEU A 415 -16.83 12.70 -18.45
C LEU A 415 -16.07 13.89 -19.04
N MET A 416 -16.10 15.04 -18.37
CA MET A 416 -15.40 16.25 -18.80
C MET A 416 -13.87 16.03 -18.82
N LEU A 417 -13.31 15.42 -17.78
CA LEU A 417 -11.87 15.12 -17.72
C LEU A 417 -11.45 14.11 -18.80
N ARG A 418 -12.28 13.09 -19.08
CA ARG A 418 -12.02 12.17 -20.20
C ARG A 418 -12.01 12.92 -21.54
N HIS A 419 -12.96 13.81 -21.75
CA HIS A 419 -13.02 14.58 -22.99
C HIS A 419 -11.78 15.46 -23.22
N HIS A 420 -11.25 16.09 -22.17
CA HIS A 420 -10.13 17.04 -22.30
C HIS A 420 -8.76 16.39 -22.11
N SER A 421 -8.52 15.74 -20.97
CA SER A 421 -7.18 15.24 -20.64
C SER A 421 -6.81 13.95 -21.38
N MET A 422 -7.77 13.02 -21.60
CA MET A 422 -7.48 11.80 -22.35
C MET A 422 -7.21 12.08 -23.83
N LYS A 423 -7.87 13.06 -24.44
CA LYS A 423 -7.53 13.47 -25.81
C LYS A 423 -6.11 14.00 -25.92
N SER A 424 -5.65 14.77 -24.94
CA SER A 424 -4.26 15.26 -24.92
C SER A 424 -3.29 14.09 -24.86
N THR A 425 -3.51 13.12 -23.98
CA THR A 425 -2.69 11.90 -23.87
C THR A 425 -2.75 11.07 -25.14
N GLN A 426 -3.94 10.91 -25.74
CA GLN A 426 -4.13 10.21 -27.00
C GLN A 426 -3.29 10.83 -28.11
N TYR A 427 -3.40 12.13 -28.32
CA TYR A 427 -2.64 12.80 -29.37
C TYR A 427 -1.12 12.75 -29.14
N MET A 428 -0.69 12.86 -27.89
CA MET A 428 0.72 12.70 -27.56
C MET A 428 1.21 11.28 -27.87
N ALA A 429 0.47 10.25 -27.48
CA ALA A 429 0.80 8.85 -27.78
C ALA A 429 0.87 8.60 -29.29
N GLN A 430 -0.12 9.06 -30.06
CA GLN A 430 -0.14 8.94 -31.51
C GLN A 430 1.02 9.69 -32.19
N TRP A 431 1.40 10.86 -31.67
CA TRP A 431 2.56 11.59 -32.17
C TRP A 431 3.87 10.83 -31.91
N ILE A 432 4.03 10.23 -30.71
CA ILE A 432 5.18 9.40 -30.36
C ILE A 432 5.24 8.17 -31.28
N GLU A 433 4.12 7.50 -31.49
CA GLU A 433 4.01 6.35 -32.42
C GLU A 433 4.43 6.72 -33.85
N ALA A 434 3.92 7.84 -34.35
CA ALA A 434 4.27 8.32 -35.70
C ALA A 434 5.76 8.62 -35.81
N LYS A 435 6.36 9.23 -34.77
CA LYS A 435 7.79 9.54 -34.72
C LYS A 435 8.68 8.29 -34.67
N ASN A 436 8.22 7.23 -33.98
CA ASN A 436 8.95 5.98 -33.86
C ASN A 436 8.87 5.08 -35.12
N LYS A 437 7.92 5.36 -36.04
CA LYS A 437 7.79 4.66 -37.32
C LYS A 437 8.73 5.21 -38.42
N HIS A 438 9.40 6.32 -38.15
CA HIS A 438 10.40 6.97 -39.01
C HIS A 438 11.80 6.90 -38.39
#